data_6e635daa2841ac341fb716ca648e3eb7
#
_entry.id   6e635daa2841ac341fb716ca648e3eb7
#
_cell.length_a   1.000
_cell.length_b   1.000
_cell.length_c   1.000
_cell.angle_alpha   90.00
_cell.angle_beta   90.00
_cell.angle_gamma   90.00
#
_symmetry.space_group_name_H-M   'P 1'
#
loop_
_entity.id
_entity.type
_entity.pdbx_description
1 polymer ?
#
loop_
_entity_poly.entity_id
_entity_poly.type
_entity_poly.pdbx_seq_one_letter_code
_entity_poly.pdbx_strand_id
1 'polypeptide(L)'
;MDSMKKKIAYLLLLLMLIPVGSFAKEKRTFEIKDGHFYVNGKVTPILSGEMHYPRIPHQYWRHRLRMMRAMGLNTVATYVFWNLHETEPGKWDFEGDKNLAEYIRIAGEEGLMVILRPGPYVCAEWEFGGYPWWLQNIPGMEIRRDNPEFLKRTKLYIDKLYEQVGDL
;
A
#
# COMPACT_ATOMS: atom_id res chain seq x y z
N MET A 1 -25.61 -53.17 -5.31
CA MET A 1 -25.50 -51.82 -5.93
C MET A 1 -26.05 -50.71 -5.05
N ASP A 2 -27.05 -50.92 -4.21
CA ASP A 2 -27.69 -49.89 -3.34
C ASP A 2 -26.84 -49.51 -2.09
N SER A 3 -26.16 -50.48 -1.46
CA SER A 3 -25.31 -50.24 -0.27
C SER A 3 -24.08 -49.36 -0.57
N MET A 4 -23.51 -49.48 -1.74
CA MET A 4 -22.32 -48.66 -2.13
C MET A 4 -22.73 -47.23 -2.43
N LYS A 5 -23.88 -47.00 -3.04
CA LYS A 5 -24.43 -45.65 -3.29
C LYS A 5 -24.75 -44.93 -1.99
N LYS A 6 -25.29 -45.62 -0.99
CA LYS A 6 -25.54 -45.02 0.35
C LYS A 6 -24.24 -44.68 1.05
N LYS A 7 -23.20 -45.49 0.99
CA LYS A 7 -21.87 -45.17 1.57
C LYS A 7 -21.23 -43.98 0.91
N ILE A 8 -21.33 -43.85 -0.43
CA ILE A 8 -20.81 -42.66 -1.15
C ILE A 8 -21.61 -41.42 -0.79
N ALA A 9 -22.91 -41.50 -0.67
CA ALA A 9 -23.75 -40.38 -0.24
C ALA A 9 -23.42 -39.88 1.18
N TYR A 10 -23.18 -40.80 2.14
CA TYR A 10 -22.74 -40.45 3.48
C TYR A 10 -21.33 -39.84 3.50
N LEU A 11 -20.41 -40.31 2.66
CA LEU A 11 -19.06 -39.75 2.55
C LEU A 11 -19.11 -38.32 1.98
N LEU A 12 -19.95 -38.06 0.98
CA LEU A 12 -20.16 -36.74 0.41
C LEU A 12 -20.83 -35.76 1.41
N LEU A 13 -21.80 -36.27 2.21
CA LEU A 13 -22.44 -35.48 3.26
C LEU A 13 -21.45 -35.13 4.37
N LEU A 14 -20.52 -36.02 4.74
CA LEU A 14 -19.47 -35.77 5.73
C LEU A 14 -18.47 -34.73 5.24
N LEU A 15 -18.16 -34.68 3.95
CA LEU A 15 -17.27 -33.68 3.33
C LEU A 15 -17.90 -32.29 3.29
N MET A 16 -19.23 -32.16 3.27
CA MET A 16 -19.92 -30.87 3.34
C MET A 16 -19.99 -30.29 4.76
N LEU A 17 -19.64 -31.07 5.79
CA LEU A 17 -19.61 -30.63 7.20
C LEU A 17 -18.23 -30.12 7.64
N ILE A 18 -17.24 -30.06 6.73
CA ILE A 18 -15.98 -29.39 7.03
C ILE A 18 -16.32 -27.88 7.14
N PRO A 19 -16.24 -27.25 8.35
CA PRO A 19 -16.47 -25.84 8.44
C PRO A 19 -15.42 -25.20 7.55
N VAL A 20 -15.85 -24.47 6.53
CA VAL A 20 -14.99 -23.50 5.83
C VAL A 20 -14.64 -22.47 6.89
N GLY A 21 -13.56 -22.74 7.61
CA GLY A 21 -13.04 -21.83 8.61
C GLY A 21 -12.86 -20.49 7.90
N SER A 22 -13.68 -19.52 8.30
CA SER A 22 -13.43 -18.13 7.95
C SER A 22 -12.03 -17.83 8.47
N PHE A 23 -11.04 -17.79 7.59
CA PHE A 23 -9.74 -17.26 7.93
C PHE A 23 -9.94 -15.77 8.21
N ALA A 24 -10.34 -15.46 9.44
CA ALA A 24 -10.30 -14.09 9.93
C ALA A 24 -8.85 -13.63 9.73
N LYS A 25 -8.67 -12.60 8.90
CA LYS A 25 -7.35 -12.00 8.65
C LYS A 25 -6.80 -11.62 10.03
N GLU A 26 -5.79 -12.34 10.52
CA GLU A 26 -5.18 -12.06 11.82
C GLU A 26 -4.74 -10.59 11.82
N LYS A 27 -5.23 -9.83 12.80
CA LYS A 27 -4.90 -8.40 12.90
C LYS A 27 -3.41 -8.29 13.19
N ARG A 28 -2.64 -7.83 12.23
CA ARG A 28 -1.20 -7.57 12.41
C ARG A 28 -1.02 -6.45 13.43
N THR A 29 -0.11 -6.64 14.36
CA THR A 29 0.27 -5.60 15.33
C THR A 29 1.66 -5.06 15.01
N PHE A 30 1.81 -3.75 15.17
CA PHE A 30 3.09 -3.06 15.10
C PHE A 30 3.23 -2.18 16.34
N GLU A 31 4.31 -2.37 17.08
CA GLU A 31 4.56 -1.65 18.33
C GLU A 31 6.01 -1.17 18.38
N ILE A 32 6.22 -0.04 19.05
CA ILE A 32 7.56 0.46 19.38
C ILE A 32 7.68 0.40 20.90
N LYS A 33 8.61 -0.42 21.38
CA LYS A 33 8.81 -0.62 22.81
C LYS A 33 10.29 -0.87 23.09
N ASP A 34 10.81 -0.27 24.18
CA ASP A 34 12.18 -0.45 24.66
C ASP A 34 13.25 -0.24 23.56
N GLY A 35 13.02 0.72 22.67
CA GLY A 35 13.91 1.03 21.54
C GLY A 35 13.88 0.03 20.38
N HIS A 36 12.93 -0.92 20.38
CA HIS A 36 12.76 -1.94 19.35
C HIS A 36 11.41 -1.86 18.66
N PHE A 37 11.38 -2.31 17.39
CA PHE A 37 10.13 -2.56 16.66
C PHE A 37 9.66 -3.99 16.94
N TYR A 38 8.36 -4.12 17.22
CA TYR A 38 7.70 -5.40 17.39
C TYR A 38 6.63 -5.57 16.30
N VAL A 39 6.71 -6.66 15.58
CA VAL A 39 5.69 -7.07 14.61
C VAL A 39 5.07 -8.38 15.10
N ASN A 40 3.77 -8.39 15.36
CA ASN A 40 3.07 -9.54 15.93
C ASN A 40 3.75 -10.06 17.22
N GLY A 41 4.17 -9.15 18.10
CA GLY A 41 4.82 -9.45 19.37
C GLY A 41 6.28 -9.94 19.28
N LYS A 42 6.90 -9.95 18.10
CA LYS A 42 8.30 -10.34 17.89
C LYS A 42 9.18 -9.15 17.58
N VAL A 43 10.34 -9.03 18.22
CA VAL A 43 11.34 -8.04 17.85
C VAL A 43 11.72 -8.23 16.38
N THR A 44 11.55 -7.19 15.59
CA THR A 44 11.74 -7.24 14.15
C THR A 44 12.57 -6.03 13.70
N PRO A 45 13.84 -6.21 13.37
CA PRO A 45 14.62 -5.14 12.76
C PRO A 45 14.04 -4.80 11.38
N ILE A 46 13.92 -3.51 11.08
CA ILE A 46 13.43 -3.04 9.77
C ILE A 46 14.61 -3.01 8.80
N LEU A 47 14.60 -3.91 7.83
CA LEU A 47 15.56 -3.96 6.73
C LEU A 47 14.84 -3.51 5.47
N SER A 48 14.97 -2.22 5.15
CA SER A 48 14.21 -1.57 4.08
C SER A 48 15.05 -1.26 2.86
N GLY A 49 14.46 -1.46 1.68
CA GLY A 49 14.91 -0.87 0.43
C GLY A 49 13.86 0.11 -0.10
N GLU A 50 14.27 1.06 -0.93
CA GLU A 50 13.36 2.05 -1.53
C GLU A 50 13.05 1.66 -2.97
N MET A 51 11.76 1.62 -3.32
CA MET A 51 11.28 1.35 -4.67
C MET A 51 9.98 2.09 -4.92
N HIS A 52 10.03 3.09 -5.79
CA HIS A 52 8.87 3.91 -6.13
C HIS A 52 8.03 3.23 -7.20
N TYR A 53 6.77 2.90 -6.85
CA TYR A 53 5.85 2.19 -7.74
C TYR A 53 5.69 2.83 -9.14
N PRO A 54 5.61 4.17 -9.32
CA PRO A 54 5.37 4.73 -10.65
C PRO A 54 6.61 4.77 -11.55
N ARG A 55 7.77 4.41 -11.05
CA ARG A 55 9.01 4.27 -11.85
C ARG A 55 9.18 2.89 -12.47
N ILE A 56 8.26 1.99 -12.18
CA ILE A 56 8.31 0.60 -12.63
C ILE A 56 6.92 0.25 -13.18
N PRO A 57 6.80 -0.23 -14.43
CA PRO A 57 5.51 -0.69 -14.95
C PRO A 57 4.90 -1.74 -14.01
N HIS A 58 3.60 -1.64 -13.73
CA HIS A 58 2.91 -2.45 -12.73
C HIS A 58 3.07 -3.97 -12.94
N GLN A 59 3.23 -4.42 -14.20
CA GLN A 59 3.46 -5.83 -14.53
C GLN A 59 4.75 -6.38 -13.91
N TYR A 60 5.70 -5.52 -13.55
CA TYR A 60 6.98 -5.91 -12.95
C TYR A 60 7.01 -5.73 -11.42
N TRP A 61 6.00 -5.11 -10.79
CA TRP A 61 6.01 -4.86 -9.34
C TRP A 61 6.25 -6.12 -8.55
N ARG A 62 5.46 -7.18 -8.78
CA ARG A 62 5.61 -8.46 -8.09
C ARG A 62 7.01 -9.04 -8.22
N HIS A 63 7.54 -9.06 -9.44
CA HIS A 63 8.89 -9.57 -9.67
C HIS A 63 9.95 -8.78 -8.89
N ARG A 64 9.89 -7.45 -8.91
CA ARG A 64 10.85 -6.59 -8.21
C ARG A 64 10.74 -6.70 -6.69
N LEU A 65 9.53 -6.73 -6.16
CA LEU A 65 9.28 -6.92 -4.72
C LEU A 65 9.78 -8.28 -4.24
N ARG A 66 9.58 -9.33 -5.03
CA ARG A 66 10.13 -10.66 -4.76
C ARG A 66 11.66 -10.66 -4.75
N MET A 67 12.29 -9.93 -5.64
CA MET A 67 13.75 -9.77 -5.64
C MET A 67 14.22 -9.03 -4.39
N MET A 68 13.54 -7.98 -3.95
CA MET A 68 13.86 -7.32 -2.68
C MET A 68 13.77 -8.29 -1.50
N ARG A 69 12.73 -9.13 -1.47
CA ARG A 69 12.59 -10.16 -0.45
C ARG A 69 13.72 -11.18 -0.49
N ALA A 70 14.12 -11.61 -1.69
CA ALA A 70 15.25 -12.54 -1.90
C ALA A 70 16.59 -11.95 -1.46
N MET A 71 16.75 -10.63 -1.51
CA MET A 71 17.94 -9.92 -0.98
C MET A 71 17.97 -9.87 0.56
N GLY A 72 16.95 -10.40 1.25
CA GLY A 72 16.86 -10.39 2.70
C GLY A 72 16.14 -9.18 3.29
N LEU A 73 15.57 -8.29 2.46
CA LEU A 73 14.77 -7.18 2.94
C LEU A 73 13.41 -7.67 3.46
N ASN A 74 12.89 -7.00 4.47
CA ASN A 74 11.57 -7.28 5.01
C ASN A 74 10.60 -6.10 4.84
N THR A 75 11.06 -5.01 4.26
CA THR A 75 10.30 -3.78 4.11
C THR A 75 10.65 -3.09 2.79
N VAL A 76 9.65 -2.54 2.12
CA VAL A 76 9.83 -1.62 1.00
C VAL A 76 9.36 -0.22 1.41
N ALA A 77 10.15 0.80 1.11
CA ALA A 77 9.75 2.20 1.25
C ALA A 77 9.35 2.76 -0.12
N THR A 78 8.31 3.57 -0.16
CA THR A 78 7.90 4.31 -1.35
C THR A 78 7.34 5.68 -1.00
N TYR A 79 7.63 6.67 -1.83
CA TYR A 79 6.87 7.91 -1.85
C TYR A 79 5.56 7.75 -2.61
N VAL A 80 4.61 8.63 -2.29
CA VAL A 80 3.44 8.90 -3.11
C VAL A 80 3.63 10.25 -3.80
N PHE A 81 3.32 10.32 -5.07
CA PHE A 81 3.60 11.48 -5.92
C PHE A 81 2.29 12.20 -6.23
N TRP A 82 2.03 13.31 -5.57
CA TRP A 82 0.76 14.03 -5.70
C TRP A 82 0.46 14.44 -7.15
N ASN A 83 1.46 15.00 -7.86
CA ASN A 83 1.29 15.41 -9.26
C ASN A 83 0.95 14.27 -10.23
N LEU A 84 1.25 13.03 -9.85
CA LEU A 84 0.91 11.85 -10.63
C LEU A 84 -0.57 11.46 -10.48
N HIS A 85 -1.11 11.67 -9.28
CA HIS A 85 -2.47 11.28 -8.93
C HIS A 85 -3.51 12.37 -9.18
N GLU A 86 -3.11 13.65 -9.10
CA GLU A 86 -3.98 14.81 -9.36
C GLU A 86 -3.34 15.71 -10.42
N THR A 87 -3.45 15.30 -11.68
CA THR A 87 -2.89 16.03 -12.82
C THR A 87 -3.61 17.36 -13.11
N GLU A 88 -4.88 17.43 -12.76
CA GLU A 88 -5.72 18.64 -12.79
C GLU A 88 -6.51 18.74 -11.48
N PRO A 89 -6.86 19.94 -11.03
CA PRO A 89 -7.58 20.12 -9.76
C PRO A 89 -8.84 19.25 -9.67
N GLY A 90 -8.88 18.34 -8.67
CA GLY A 90 -10.00 17.44 -8.41
C GLY A 90 -10.11 16.22 -9.32
N LYS A 91 -9.21 16.05 -10.30
CA LYS A 91 -9.17 14.86 -11.15
C LYS A 91 -8.14 13.87 -10.62
N TRP A 92 -8.63 12.86 -9.94
CA TRP A 92 -7.81 11.83 -9.30
C TRP A 92 -7.69 10.58 -10.17
N ASP A 93 -6.48 10.00 -10.21
CA ASP A 93 -6.18 8.78 -10.96
C ASP A 93 -5.30 7.84 -10.11
N PHE A 94 -5.83 6.63 -9.85
CA PHE A 94 -5.17 5.55 -9.11
C PHE A 94 -5.20 4.24 -9.91
N GLU A 95 -5.18 4.30 -11.24
CA GLU A 95 -5.27 3.15 -12.11
C GLU A 95 -3.89 2.75 -12.68
N GLY A 96 -3.76 1.49 -13.09
CA GLY A 96 -2.56 0.96 -13.75
C GLY A 96 -1.30 1.19 -12.92
N ASP A 97 -0.28 1.83 -13.51
CA ASP A 97 0.99 2.14 -12.85
C ASP A 97 0.86 3.12 -11.67
N LYS A 98 -0.32 3.70 -11.46
CA LYS A 98 -0.65 4.60 -10.35
C LYS A 98 -1.45 3.90 -9.24
N ASN A 99 -1.74 2.61 -9.37
CA ASN A 99 -2.55 1.87 -8.39
C ASN A 99 -1.75 1.55 -7.13
N LEU A 100 -1.67 2.54 -6.24
CA LEU A 100 -0.96 2.44 -4.97
C LEU A 100 -1.48 1.31 -4.08
N ALA A 101 -2.80 1.13 -4.03
CA ALA A 101 -3.41 0.07 -3.21
C ALA A 101 -2.98 -1.32 -3.67
N GLU A 102 -2.94 -1.54 -4.99
CA GLU A 102 -2.48 -2.80 -5.57
C GLU A 102 -1.00 -3.05 -5.31
N TYR A 103 -0.16 -1.99 -5.45
CA TYR A 103 1.27 -2.08 -5.11
C TYR A 103 1.49 -2.53 -3.66
N ILE A 104 0.76 -1.94 -2.70
CA ILE A 104 0.85 -2.29 -1.28
C ILE A 104 0.40 -3.74 -1.04
N ARG A 105 -0.71 -4.18 -1.68
CA ARG A 105 -1.17 -5.58 -1.57
C ARG A 105 -0.13 -6.57 -2.08
N ILE A 106 0.45 -6.29 -3.25
CA ILE A 106 1.50 -7.14 -3.83
C ILE A 106 2.71 -7.20 -2.89
N ALA A 107 3.14 -6.07 -2.31
CA ALA A 107 4.22 -6.06 -1.33
C ALA A 107 3.91 -6.96 -0.13
N GLY A 108 2.71 -6.88 0.41
CA GLY A 108 2.25 -7.75 1.51
C GLY A 108 2.21 -9.23 1.14
N GLU A 109 1.77 -9.58 -0.07
CA GLU A 109 1.74 -10.94 -0.59
C GLU A 109 3.16 -11.53 -0.78
N GLU A 110 4.12 -10.70 -1.16
CA GLU A 110 5.53 -11.11 -1.26
C GLU A 110 6.26 -11.07 0.11
N GLY A 111 5.52 -10.80 1.21
CA GLY A 111 6.04 -10.84 2.58
C GLY A 111 6.84 -9.60 2.98
N LEU A 112 6.61 -8.47 2.36
CA LEU A 112 7.21 -7.18 2.70
C LEU A 112 6.23 -6.31 3.48
N MET A 113 6.73 -5.62 4.51
CA MET A 113 6.06 -4.46 5.09
C MET A 113 6.26 -3.25 4.18
N VAL A 114 5.40 -2.25 4.31
CA VAL A 114 5.50 -1.02 3.51
C VAL A 114 5.70 0.19 4.41
N ILE A 115 6.73 0.98 4.14
CA ILE A 115 6.88 2.34 4.66
C ILE A 115 6.31 3.28 3.61
N LEU A 116 5.08 3.74 3.84
CA LEU A 116 4.42 4.70 2.98
C LEU A 116 4.81 6.12 3.38
N ARG A 117 5.36 6.87 2.44
CA ARG A 117 5.79 8.26 2.61
C ARG A 117 4.87 9.16 1.76
N PRO A 118 3.78 9.68 2.33
CA PRO A 118 2.71 10.32 1.55
C PRO A 118 3.11 11.68 0.94
N GLY A 119 4.20 12.26 1.35
CA GLY A 119 4.57 13.61 0.94
C GLY A 119 3.96 14.68 1.87
N PRO A 120 3.46 15.82 1.35
CA PRO A 120 3.21 16.18 -0.05
C PRO A 120 4.46 16.48 -0.88
N TYR A 121 5.61 16.81 -0.25
CA TYR A 121 6.89 16.94 -0.91
C TYR A 121 7.60 15.58 -0.95
N VAL A 122 8.17 15.24 -2.10
CA VAL A 122 8.97 14.03 -2.28
C VAL A 122 10.43 14.38 -2.59
N CYS A 123 11.36 13.81 -1.84
CA CYS A 123 12.80 13.97 -2.02
C CYS A 123 13.34 12.76 -2.80
N ALA A 124 12.98 12.68 -4.10
CA ALA A 124 13.27 11.53 -4.96
C ALA A 124 13.59 11.95 -6.40
N GLU A 125 14.25 13.11 -6.58
CA GLU A 125 14.56 13.66 -7.92
C GLU A 125 13.34 13.55 -8.86
N TRP A 126 12.20 14.05 -8.36
CA TRP A 126 10.94 14.08 -9.08
C TRP A 126 10.55 15.53 -9.40
N GLU A 127 9.91 15.72 -10.56
CA GLU A 127 9.49 17.02 -11.03
C GLU A 127 8.74 17.80 -9.96
N PHE A 128 9.13 19.05 -9.75
CA PHE A 128 8.55 19.99 -8.79
C PHE A 128 8.37 19.40 -7.37
N GLY A 129 9.23 18.43 -6.97
CA GLY A 129 9.13 17.77 -5.67
C GLY A 129 7.82 17.01 -5.47
N GLY A 130 7.19 16.58 -6.56
CA GLY A 130 5.94 15.83 -6.54
C GLY A 130 4.68 16.67 -6.39
N TYR A 131 4.80 17.98 -6.31
CA TYR A 131 3.61 18.85 -6.27
C TYR A 131 2.95 18.97 -7.64
N PRO A 132 1.62 19.04 -7.73
CA PRO A 132 0.93 19.37 -8.95
C PRO A 132 1.32 20.76 -9.48
N TRP A 133 1.60 20.86 -10.75
CA TRP A 133 2.00 22.10 -11.43
C TRP A 133 0.98 23.22 -11.25
N TRP A 134 -0.31 22.89 -11.23
CA TRP A 134 -1.42 23.83 -11.14
C TRP A 134 -1.47 24.58 -9.80
N LEU A 135 -0.82 24.10 -8.76
CA LEU A 135 -0.71 24.84 -7.47
C LEU A 135 -0.08 26.21 -7.68
N GLN A 136 0.87 26.34 -8.61
CA GLN A 136 1.55 27.61 -8.92
C GLN A 136 0.62 28.66 -9.52
N ASN A 137 -0.52 28.24 -10.09
CA ASN A 137 -1.48 29.11 -10.73
C ASN A 137 -2.55 29.66 -9.77
N ILE A 138 -2.52 29.23 -8.50
CA ILE A 138 -3.45 29.72 -7.49
C ILE A 138 -2.91 31.01 -6.90
N PRO A 139 -3.63 32.15 -7.02
CA PRO A 139 -3.18 33.42 -6.47
C PRO A 139 -2.89 33.33 -4.95
N GLY A 140 -1.73 33.80 -4.53
CA GLY A 140 -1.33 33.79 -3.12
C GLY A 140 -0.92 32.42 -2.57
N MET A 141 -0.75 31.41 -3.43
CA MET A 141 -0.26 30.10 -3.03
C MET A 141 1.22 30.15 -2.63
N GLU A 142 1.51 29.74 -1.41
CA GLU A 142 2.87 29.50 -0.94
C GLU A 142 3.02 28.04 -0.52
N ILE A 143 3.69 27.25 -1.35
CA ILE A 143 3.96 25.83 -1.05
C ILE A 143 5.03 25.69 0.04
N ARG A 144 4.94 24.61 0.83
CA ARG A 144 5.85 24.29 1.95
C ARG A 144 5.87 25.39 3.05
N ARG A 145 4.78 26.12 3.19
CA ARG A 145 4.58 27.14 4.22
C ARG A 145 3.25 26.95 4.92
N ASP A 146 3.09 27.64 6.03
CA ASP A 146 1.82 27.76 6.73
C ASP A 146 0.89 28.71 5.95
N ASN A 147 0.44 28.23 4.80
CA ASN A 147 -0.46 28.92 3.90
C ASN A 147 -1.81 28.20 3.90
N PRO A 148 -2.92 28.88 4.24
CA PRO A 148 -4.22 28.23 4.42
C PRO A 148 -4.71 27.46 3.18
N GLU A 149 -4.50 28.00 1.98
CA GLU A 149 -4.92 27.30 0.76
C GLU A 149 -4.02 26.09 0.47
N PHE A 150 -2.72 26.20 0.71
CA PHE A 150 -1.80 25.05 0.60
C PHE A 150 -2.16 23.95 1.58
N LEU A 151 -2.41 24.26 2.84
CA LEU A 151 -2.81 23.28 3.86
C LEU A 151 -4.15 22.61 3.51
N LYS A 152 -5.12 23.39 3.02
CA LYS A 152 -6.41 22.86 2.55
C LYS A 152 -6.22 21.86 1.40
N ARG A 153 -5.41 22.18 0.39
CA ARG A 153 -5.13 21.29 -0.74
C ARG A 153 -4.38 20.04 -0.31
N THR A 154 -3.39 20.21 0.56
CA THR A 154 -2.64 19.08 1.15
C THR A 154 -3.57 18.14 1.91
N LYS A 155 -4.50 18.70 2.72
CA LYS A 155 -5.48 17.88 3.42
C LYS A 155 -6.34 17.05 2.46
N LEU A 156 -6.86 17.65 1.40
CA LEU A 156 -7.65 16.94 0.38
C LEU A 156 -6.84 15.80 -0.26
N TYR A 157 -5.57 16.05 -0.56
CA TYR A 157 -4.68 15.03 -1.08
C TYR A 157 -4.50 13.86 -0.10
N ILE A 158 -4.22 14.16 1.16
CA ILE A 158 -4.04 13.13 2.20
C ILE A 158 -5.34 12.34 2.42
N ASP A 159 -6.50 13.01 2.45
CA ASP A 159 -7.80 12.36 2.57
C ASP A 159 -8.02 11.38 1.38
N LYS A 160 -7.66 11.79 0.15
CA LYS A 160 -7.74 10.92 -1.04
C LYS A 160 -6.81 9.72 -0.97
N LEU A 161 -5.60 9.87 -0.44
CA LEU A 161 -4.71 8.74 -0.19
C LEU A 161 -5.30 7.79 0.84
N TYR A 162 -5.85 8.33 1.93
CA TYR A 162 -6.47 7.51 2.96
C TYR A 162 -7.65 6.68 2.43
N GLU A 163 -8.48 7.26 1.54
CA GLU A 163 -9.54 6.52 0.85
C GLU A 163 -9.02 5.30 0.07
N GLN A 164 -7.77 5.36 -0.44
CA GLN A 164 -7.18 4.27 -1.22
C GLN A 164 -6.53 3.18 -0.35
N VAL A 165 -5.93 3.55 0.78
CA VAL A 165 -5.01 2.65 1.49
C VAL A 165 -5.30 2.53 3.00
N GLY A 166 -6.28 3.25 3.52
CA GLY A 166 -6.55 3.31 4.96
C GLY A 166 -6.93 1.97 5.60
N ASP A 167 -7.42 1.03 4.81
CA ASP A 167 -7.87 -0.31 5.26
C ASP A 167 -6.84 -1.44 4.98
N LEU A 168 -5.62 -1.12 4.51
CA LEU A 168 -4.62 -2.09 4.07
C LEU A 168 -3.62 -2.50 5.17
#